data_24a8537621fe8b249cf1c562f8336dd0
#
_entry.id   24a8537621fe8b249cf1c562f8336dd0
#
_cell.length_a   1.000
_cell.length_b   1.000
_cell.length_c   1.000
_cell.angle_alpha   90.00
_cell.angle_beta   90.00
_cell.angle_gamma   90.00
#
_symmetry.space_group_name_H-M   'P 1'
#
loop_
_entity.id
_entity.type
_entity.pdbx_description
1 polymer ?
#
loop_
_entity_poly.entity_id
_entity_poly.type
_entity_poly.pdbx_seq_one_letter_code
_entity_poly.pdbx_strand_id
1 'polypeptide(L)'
;MEKFLALAAEHHFGKLVAHAPYTMNLCAAKEDVRNFSKEMIADDLQRMEVTPGNYYNFHPGSHVGQGAERGIERITEALNEVLTENMTTTVLLETMAGKGTEVGRSFEELRAILDGVKLQEKMGVCLDTCHVWDAGYDIVDHLDEVLEEFDRMIGLDRLYAVHFNDSLNDCGSHKDRHAKIGEGKIGAEAMERIVTHPLLAGRPFILETPNDDAGYAKEIALIRKWTEK
;
A
#
# COMPACT_ATOMS: atom_id res chain seq x y z
N MET A 1 -25.75 5.12 0.13
CA MET A 1 -24.65 4.97 -0.84
C MET A 1 -24.80 5.89 -2.05
N GLU A 2 -25.90 5.88 -2.80
CA GLU A 2 -26.11 6.76 -3.98
C GLU A 2 -25.81 8.24 -3.72
N LYS A 3 -26.24 8.78 -2.57
CA LYS A 3 -25.93 10.17 -2.18
C LYS A 3 -24.42 10.40 -2.00
N PHE A 4 -23.70 9.43 -1.45
CA PHE A 4 -22.23 9.52 -1.30
C PHE A 4 -21.55 9.52 -2.67
N LEU A 5 -21.92 8.60 -3.56
CA LEU A 5 -21.36 8.54 -4.91
C LEU A 5 -21.64 9.81 -5.72
N ALA A 6 -22.85 10.37 -5.58
CA ALA A 6 -23.21 11.64 -6.22
C ALA A 6 -22.34 12.80 -5.72
N LEU A 7 -22.13 12.92 -4.40
CA LEU A 7 -21.25 13.94 -3.82
C LEU A 7 -19.80 13.75 -4.22
N ALA A 8 -19.30 12.51 -4.23
CA ALA A 8 -17.93 12.22 -4.66
C ALA A 8 -17.71 12.64 -6.12
N ALA A 9 -18.68 12.39 -7.00
CA ALA A 9 -18.62 12.81 -8.39
C ALA A 9 -18.69 14.34 -8.53
N GLU A 10 -19.60 15.00 -7.80
CA GLU A 10 -19.77 16.46 -7.79
C GLU A 10 -18.47 17.18 -7.36
N HIS A 11 -17.79 16.64 -6.35
CA HIS A 11 -16.54 17.19 -5.84
C HIS A 11 -15.27 16.63 -6.53
N HIS A 12 -15.43 15.89 -7.63
CA HIS A 12 -14.32 15.27 -8.35
C HIS A 12 -13.39 14.46 -7.44
N PHE A 13 -13.96 13.73 -6.48
CA PHE A 13 -13.18 12.93 -5.55
C PHE A 13 -12.48 11.80 -6.30
N GLY A 14 -11.19 11.59 -6.00
CA GLY A 14 -10.38 10.54 -6.62
C GLY A 14 -10.77 9.13 -6.21
N LYS A 15 -9.93 8.15 -6.54
CA LYS A 15 -10.12 6.76 -6.12
C LYS A 15 -10.09 6.64 -4.60
N LEU A 16 -11.04 5.88 -4.08
CA LEU A 16 -11.01 5.46 -2.68
C LEU A 16 -10.01 4.30 -2.53
N VAL A 17 -9.25 4.33 -1.47
CA VAL A 17 -8.36 3.24 -1.07
C VAL A 17 -8.81 2.80 0.32
N ALA A 18 -9.55 1.70 0.40
CA ALA A 18 -9.90 1.11 1.67
C ALA A 18 -8.72 0.28 2.18
N HIS A 19 -8.50 0.28 3.49
CA HIS A 19 -7.44 -0.49 4.11
C HIS A 19 -8.00 -1.64 4.93
N ALA A 20 -7.43 -2.84 4.76
CA ALA A 20 -7.74 -4.00 5.59
C ALA A 20 -7.36 -3.73 7.05
N PRO A 21 -8.05 -4.35 8.02
CA PRO A 21 -7.60 -4.30 9.41
C PRO A 21 -6.18 -4.85 9.54
N TYR A 22 -5.31 -4.12 10.25
CA TYR A 22 -3.89 -4.50 10.44
C TYR A 22 -3.70 -5.87 11.15
N THR A 23 -4.76 -6.39 11.76
CA THR A 23 -4.76 -7.72 12.39
C THR A 23 -4.97 -8.86 11.41
N MET A 24 -5.33 -8.56 10.15
CA MET A 24 -5.46 -9.56 9.10
C MET A 24 -4.09 -10.14 8.74
N ASN A 25 -3.99 -11.46 8.65
CA ASN A 25 -2.74 -12.14 8.29
C ASN A 25 -2.99 -13.38 7.44
N LEU A 26 -3.03 -13.23 6.13
CA LEU A 26 -3.19 -14.33 5.17
C LEU A 26 -1.99 -15.28 5.17
N CYS A 27 -0.85 -14.82 5.66
CA CYS A 27 0.41 -15.53 5.75
C CYS A 27 0.54 -16.39 7.03
N ALA A 28 -0.43 -16.29 7.97
CA ALA A 28 -0.31 -16.87 9.30
C ALA A 28 -0.05 -18.40 9.29
N ALA A 29 0.77 -18.85 10.26
CA ALA A 29 1.02 -20.29 10.49
C ALA A 29 -0.23 -21.04 10.92
N LYS A 30 -1.02 -20.40 11.79
CA LYS A 30 -2.26 -20.99 12.33
C LYS A 30 -3.38 -20.91 11.31
N GLU A 31 -4.01 -22.04 11.08
CA GLU A 31 -5.08 -22.19 10.09
C GLU A 31 -6.33 -21.36 10.45
N ASP A 32 -6.70 -21.33 11.73
CA ASP A 32 -7.83 -20.54 12.22
C ASP A 32 -7.65 -19.03 11.93
N VAL A 33 -6.43 -18.49 12.12
CA VAL A 33 -6.10 -17.10 11.81
C VAL A 33 -6.17 -16.84 10.30
N ARG A 34 -5.67 -17.76 9.48
CA ARG A 34 -5.75 -17.63 8.01
C ARG A 34 -7.18 -17.68 7.51
N ASN A 35 -7.98 -18.64 8.01
CA ASN A 35 -9.37 -18.77 7.60
C ASN A 35 -10.18 -17.54 7.99
N PHE A 36 -10.01 -17.03 9.21
CA PHE A 36 -10.61 -15.76 9.62
C PHE A 36 -10.19 -14.59 8.71
N SER A 37 -8.90 -14.52 8.35
CA SER A 37 -8.40 -13.47 7.45
C SER A 37 -8.97 -13.60 6.04
N LYS A 38 -9.16 -14.82 5.52
CA LYS A 38 -9.83 -15.06 4.23
C LYS A 38 -11.31 -14.66 4.25
N GLU A 39 -12.02 -15.00 5.31
CA GLU A 39 -13.42 -14.59 5.48
C GLU A 39 -13.54 -13.06 5.54
N MET A 40 -12.64 -12.41 6.26
CA MET A 40 -12.61 -10.95 6.39
C MET A 40 -12.37 -10.27 5.05
N ILE A 41 -11.33 -10.65 4.31
CA ILE A 41 -11.05 -10.03 3.00
C ILE A 41 -12.17 -10.31 1.99
N ALA A 42 -12.78 -11.47 2.01
CA ALA A 42 -13.92 -11.81 1.15
C ALA A 42 -15.14 -10.90 1.43
N ASP A 43 -15.47 -10.68 2.71
CA ASP A 43 -16.55 -9.78 3.13
C ASP A 43 -16.24 -8.33 2.76
N ASP A 44 -15.02 -7.86 3.01
CA ASP A 44 -14.59 -6.51 2.67
C ASP A 44 -14.64 -6.28 1.15
N LEU A 45 -14.17 -7.21 0.32
CA LEU A 45 -14.24 -7.11 -1.13
C LEU A 45 -15.70 -7.06 -1.62
N GLN A 46 -16.59 -7.85 -1.02
CA GLN A 46 -18.02 -7.76 -1.34
C GLN A 46 -18.61 -6.39 -0.98
N ARG A 47 -18.20 -5.82 0.14
CA ARG A 47 -18.62 -4.46 0.55
C ARG A 47 -18.07 -3.39 -0.38
N MET A 48 -16.85 -3.54 -0.87
CA MET A 48 -16.23 -2.59 -1.81
C MET A 48 -17.01 -2.46 -3.11
N GLU A 49 -17.73 -3.50 -3.56
CA GLU A 49 -18.55 -3.44 -4.77
C GLU A 49 -19.74 -2.46 -4.65
N VAL A 50 -20.01 -1.92 -3.46
CA VAL A 50 -20.96 -0.81 -3.26
C VAL A 50 -20.39 0.53 -3.73
N THR A 51 -19.07 0.62 -3.83
CA THR A 51 -18.31 1.74 -4.41
C THR A 51 -17.41 1.20 -5.55
N PRO A 52 -17.99 0.85 -6.71
CA PRO A 52 -17.31 0.08 -7.73
C PRO A 52 -16.07 0.79 -8.31
N GLY A 53 -15.08 0.00 -8.71
CA GLY A 53 -13.87 0.48 -9.38
C GLY A 53 -12.88 1.20 -8.48
N ASN A 54 -12.94 1.01 -7.17
CA ASN A 54 -12.00 1.53 -6.17
C ASN A 54 -10.96 0.49 -5.75
N TYR A 55 -10.11 0.82 -4.79
CA TYR A 55 -8.98 0.01 -4.37
C TYR A 55 -9.16 -0.51 -2.94
N TYR A 56 -8.70 -1.73 -2.71
CA TYR A 56 -8.62 -2.33 -1.39
C TYR A 56 -7.16 -2.72 -1.09
N ASN A 57 -6.54 -2.06 -0.15
CA ASN A 57 -5.16 -2.25 0.25
C ASN A 57 -5.05 -3.13 1.47
N PHE A 58 -4.02 -3.99 1.54
CA PHE A 58 -3.75 -4.81 2.70
C PHE A 58 -2.25 -5.11 2.88
N HIS A 59 -1.83 -5.30 4.13
CA HIS A 59 -0.52 -5.82 4.47
C HIS A 59 -0.45 -7.31 4.12
N PRO A 60 0.53 -7.78 3.33
CA PRO A 60 0.68 -9.20 3.01
C PRO A 60 0.71 -10.11 4.25
N GLY A 61 1.21 -9.60 5.37
CA GLY A 61 1.21 -10.27 6.67
C GLY A 61 2.58 -10.77 7.11
N SER A 62 2.59 -11.58 8.16
CA SER A 62 3.82 -12.09 8.78
C SER A 62 3.85 -13.61 8.79
N HIS A 63 4.94 -14.21 8.32
CA HIS A 63 5.09 -15.67 8.20
C HIS A 63 5.37 -16.39 9.53
N VAL A 64 5.66 -15.66 10.59
CA VAL A 64 5.83 -16.18 11.97
C VAL A 64 6.70 -17.45 12.03
N GLY A 65 7.92 -17.35 11.50
CA GLY A 65 8.92 -18.42 11.55
C GLY A 65 8.80 -19.53 10.49
N GLN A 66 7.81 -19.48 9.57
CA GLN A 66 7.65 -20.51 8.51
C GLN A 66 8.53 -20.28 7.28
N GLY A 67 9.13 -19.09 7.19
CA GLY A 67 9.87 -18.63 6.02
C GLY A 67 8.98 -17.83 5.04
N ALA A 68 9.60 -16.88 4.35
CA ALA A 68 8.91 -15.99 3.42
C ALA A 68 8.27 -16.75 2.25
N GLU A 69 8.95 -17.75 1.69
CA GLU A 69 8.41 -18.59 0.60
C GLU A 69 7.06 -19.22 0.98
N ARG A 70 6.98 -19.84 2.16
CA ARG A 70 5.71 -20.43 2.63
C ARG A 70 4.65 -19.36 2.92
N GLY A 71 5.08 -18.19 3.38
CA GLY A 71 4.20 -17.03 3.54
C GLY A 71 3.59 -16.57 2.22
N ILE A 72 4.40 -16.41 1.19
CA ILE A 72 4.00 -16.04 -0.17
C ILE A 72 3.01 -17.06 -0.75
N GLU A 73 3.30 -18.36 -0.65
CA GLU A 73 2.40 -19.42 -1.09
C GLU A 73 1.01 -19.28 -0.45
N ARG A 74 0.95 -19.07 0.88
CA ARG A 74 -0.32 -18.96 1.61
C ARG A 74 -1.13 -17.71 1.24
N ILE A 75 -0.45 -16.59 1.06
CA ILE A 75 -1.09 -15.36 0.59
C ILE A 75 -1.68 -15.60 -0.80
N THR A 76 -0.91 -16.20 -1.68
CA THR A 76 -1.33 -16.52 -3.05
C THR A 76 -2.52 -17.50 -3.09
N GLU A 77 -2.46 -18.57 -2.28
CA GLU A 77 -3.56 -19.51 -2.12
C GLU A 77 -4.84 -18.78 -1.68
N ALA A 78 -4.75 -17.95 -0.65
CA ALA A 78 -5.90 -17.20 -0.14
C ALA A 78 -6.48 -16.21 -1.17
N LEU A 79 -5.64 -15.47 -1.88
CA LEU A 79 -6.07 -14.55 -2.93
C LEU A 79 -6.76 -15.30 -4.07
N ASN A 80 -6.23 -16.46 -4.48
CA ASN A 80 -6.86 -17.31 -5.50
C ASN A 80 -8.20 -17.91 -5.10
N GLU A 81 -8.51 -17.96 -3.81
CA GLU A 81 -9.81 -18.39 -3.29
C GLU A 81 -10.84 -17.25 -3.23
N VAL A 82 -10.40 -16.02 -2.94
CA VAL A 82 -11.32 -14.90 -2.66
C VAL A 82 -11.55 -13.97 -3.85
N LEU A 83 -10.59 -13.87 -4.77
CA LEU A 83 -10.75 -13.02 -5.95
C LEU A 83 -11.72 -13.64 -6.96
N THR A 84 -12.54 -12.80 -7.59
CA THR A 84 -13.51 -13.22 -8.60
C THR A 84 -13.38 -12.37 -9.88
N GLU A 85 -13.71 -12.95 -11.03
CA GLU A 85 -13.65 -12.27 -12.33
C GLU A 85 -14.56 -11.03 -12.39
N ASN A 86 -15.72 -11.10 -11.73
CA ASN A 86 -16.76 -10.08 -11.80
C ASN A 86 -16.52 -8.88 -10.85
N MET A 87 -15.58 -8.96 -9.92
CA MET A 87 -15.29 -7.84 -9.03
C MET A 87 -14.72 -6.65 -9.79
N THR A 88 -15.09 -5.45 -9.35
CA THR A 88 -14.58 -4.19 -9.92
C THR A 88 -13.46 -3.59 -9.09
N THR A 89 -13.31 -4.07 -7.87
CA THR A 89 -12.27 -3.64 -6.91
C THR A 89 -10.91 -4.18 -7.32
N THR A 90 -9.89 -3.32 -7.34
CA THR A 90 -8.48 -3.75 -7.46
C THR A 90 -7.89 -3.93 -6.07
N VAL A 91 -7.28 -5.08 -5.83
CA VAL A 91 -6.65 -5.42 -4.55
C VAL A 91 -5.17 -5.05 -4.59
N LEU A 92 -4.71 -4.28 -3.61
CA LEU A 92 -3.36 -3.78 -3.55
C LEU A 92 -2.56 -4.48 -2.45
N LEU A 93 -1.40 -4.99 -2.82
CA LEU A 93 -0.36 -5.40 -1.88
C LEU A 93 0.40 -4.16 -1.42
N GLU A 94 0.49 -3.96 -0.12
CA GLU A 94 1.31 -2.88 0.41
C GLU A 94 2.78 -3.29 0.49
N THR A 95 3.69 -2.36 0.16
CA THR A 95 5.11 -2.52 0.47
C THR A 95 5.31 -2.48 1.97
N MET A 96 6.13 -3.38 2.53
CA MET A 96 6.31 -3.53 3.97
C MET A 96 7.72 -3.14 4.43
N ALA A 97 7.83 -2.67 5.67
CA ALA A 97 9.11 -2.28 6.28
C ALA A 97 10.04 -3.47 6.59
N GLY A 98 9.52 -4.69 6.59
CA GLY A 98 10.28 -5.89 6.96
C GLY A 98 10.44 -6.06 8.47
N LYS A 99 9.50 -5.54 9.26
CA LYS A 99 9.50 -5.67 10.70
C LYS A 99 9.25 -7.12 11.11
N GLY A 100 10.20 -7.69 11.84
CA GLY A 100 10.11 -9.08 12.31
C GLY A 100 10.06 -10.08 11.15
N THR A 101 8.90 -10.65 10.87
CA THR A 101 8.70 -11.69 9.85
C THR A 101 7.69 -11.28 8.77
N GLU A 102 7.56 -9.99 8.52
CA GLU A 102 6.70 -9.46 7.47
C GLU A 102 7.13 -9.94 6.09
N VAL A 103 6.15 -10.23 5.25
CA VAL A 103 6.29 -10.53 3.82
C VAL A 103 5.91 -9.29 3.02
N GLY A 104 6.57 -9.06 1.91
CA GLY A 104 6.36 -7.86 1.06
C GLY A 104 7.36 -6.74 1.34
N ARG A 105 8.44 -7.03 2.06
CA ARG A 105 9.52 -6.09 2.37
C ARG A 105 10.45 -5.81 1.19
N SER A 106 10.39 -6.61 0.15
CA SER A 106 11.13 -6.37 -1.08
C SER A 106 10.22 -6.48 -2.30
N PHE A 107 10.61 -5.85 -3.39
CA PHE A 107 9.85 -5.90 -4.65
C PHE A 107 9.79 -7.32 -5.22
N GLU A 108 10.81 -8.16 -4.96
CA GLU A 108 10.81 -9.58 -5.34
C GLU A 108 9.73 -10.38 -4.59
N GLU A 109 9.54 -10.14 -3.29
CA GLU A 109 8.50 -10.82 -2.52
C GLU A 109 7.09 -10.43 -3.02
N LEU A 110 6.86 -9.14 -3.31
CA LEU A 110 5.60 -8.67 -3.89
C LEU A 110 5.39 -9.24 -5.29
N ARG A 111 6.43 -9.25 -6.12
CA ARG A 111 6.38 -9.86 -7.45
C ARG A 111 6.03 -11.34 -7.38
N ALA A 112 6.62 -12.08 -6.46
CA ALA A 112 6.33 -13.51 -6.29
C ALA A 112 4.87 -13.76 -5.90
N ILE A 113 4.25 -12.90 -5.07
CA ILE A 113 2.82 -12.98 -4.76
C ILE A 113 1.99 -12.70 -6.02
N LEU A 114 2.30 -11.61 -6.76
CA LEU A 114 1.58 -11.23 -7.97
C LEU A 114 1.62 -12.34 -9.03
N ASP A 115 2.78 -12.96 -9.23
CA ASP A 115 2.95 -14.03 -10.22
C ASP A 115 2.17 -15.31 -9.86
N GLY A 116 1.96 -15.57 -8.59
CA GLY A 116 1.19 -16.72 -8.12
C GLY A 116 -0.34 -16.52 -8.17
N VAL A 117 -0.82 -15.28 -8.28
CA VAL A 117 -2.26 -14.98 -8.36
C VAL A 117 -2.77 -15.20 -9.78
N LYS A 118 -3.90 -15.94 -9.92
CA LYS A 118 -4.51 -16.28 -11.22
C LYS A 118 -5.15 -15.06 -11.90
N LEU A 119 -5.84 -14.22 -11.13
CA LEU A 119 -6.52 -13.01 -11.60
C LEU A 119 -5.60 -11.80 -11.41
N GLN A 120 -4.46 -11.80 -12.10
CA GLN A 120 -3.43 -10.77 -11.95
C GLN A 120 -3.92 -9.36 -12.31
N GLU A 121 -4.90 -9.24 -13.19
CA GLU A 121 -5.53 -7.97 -13.56
C GLU A 121 -6.36 -7.34 -12.44
N LYS A 122 -6.67 -8.11 -11.38
CA LYS A 122 -7.33 -7.62 -10.17
C LYS A 122 -6.34 -7.18 -9.09
N MET A 123 -5.04 -7.30 -9.35
CA MET A 123 -3.98 -7.03 -8.38
C MET A 123 -3.15 -5.81 -8.76
N GLY A 124 -2.73 -5.07 -7.76
CA GLY A 124 -1.76 -4.00 -7.86
C GLY A 124 -0.93 -3.85 -6.60
N VAL A 125 -0.22 -2.74 -6.50
CA VAL A 125 0.64 -2.41 -5.35
C VAL A 125 0.30 -1.02 -4.83
N CYS A 126 0.33 -0.86 -3.51
CA CYS A 126 0.41 0.40 -2.81
C CYS A 126 1.83 0.57 -2.27
N LEU A 127 2.50 1.64 -2.65
CA LEU A 127 3.83 1.96 -2.15
C LEU A 127 3.69 2.86 -0.92
N ASP A 128 4.12 2.39 0.25
CA ASP A 128 4.26 3.23 1.43
C ASP A 128 5.68 3.79 1.51
N THR A 129 5.81 5.11 1.57
CA THR A 129 7.11 5.79 1.57
C THR A 129 7.90 5.54 2.85
N CYS A 130 7.25 5.43 4.01
CA CYS A 130 7.90 5.04 5.26
C CYS A 130 8.37 3.58 5.20
N HIS A 131 7.53 2.66 4.68
CA HIS A 131 7.85 1.24 4.62
C HIS A 131 9.03 0.95 3.69
N VAL A 132 9.05 1.49 2.47
CA VAL A 132 10.19 1.27 1.55
C VAL A 132 11.47 1.86 2.10
N TRP A 133 11.41 3.05 2.74
CA TRP A 133 12.55 3.64 3.43
C TRP A 133 13.05 2.75 4.57
N ASP A 134 12.16 2.31 5.44
CA ASP A 134 12.50 1.42 6.56
C ASP A 134 12.96 0.04 6.09
N ALA A 135 12.54 -0.43 4.91
CA ALA A 135 13.02 -1.66 4.27
C ALA A 135 14.41 -1.53 3.67
N GLY A 136 14.93 -0.31 3.47
CA GLY A 136 16.26 -0.05 2.96
C GLY A 136 16.34 0.52 1.54
N TYR A 137 15.21 0.86 0.93
CA TYR A 137 15.17 1.58 -0.34
C TYR A 137 15.38 3.07 -0.09
N ASP A 138 16.50 3.61 -0.54
CA ASP A 138 16.87 5.01 -0.32
C ASP A 138 16.11 5.93 -1.28
N ILE A 139 14.90 6.32 -0.89
CA ILE A 139 14.04 7.26 -1.63
C ILE A 139 14.42 8.73 -1.39
N VAL A 140 15.44 9.00 -0.56
CA VAL A 140 15.95 10.36 -0.30
C VAL A 140 17.00 10.74 -1.33
N ASP A 141 18.02 9.93 -1.50
CA ASP A 141 19.13 10.26 -2.40
C ASP A 141 19.04 9.52 -3.75
N HIS A 142 18.27 8.42 -3.84
CA HIS A 142 18.21 7.50 -4.98
C HIS A 142 16.77 7.18 -5.44
N LEU A 143 15.86 8.19 -5.42
CA LEU A 143 14.45 7.97 -5.77
C LEU A 143 14.25 7.39 -7.18
N ASP A 144 14.97 7.91 -8.17
CA ASP A 144 14.85 7.47 -9.57
C ASP A 144 15.25 6.01 -9.71
N GLU A 145 16.37 5.60 -9.08
CA GLU A 145 16.86 4.22 -9.11
C GLU A 145 15.89 3.26 -8.42
N VAL A 146 15.27 3.68 -7.32
CA VAL A 146 14.24 2.89 -6.62
C VAL A 146 12.99 2.71 -7.49
N LEU A 147 12.54 3.77 -8.18
CA LEU A 147 11.41 3.69 -9.09
C LEU A 147 11.73 2.85 -10.34
N GLU A 148 12.94 2.93 -10.87
CA GLU A 148 13.42 2.07 -11.97
C GLU A 148 13.47 0.60 -11.54
N GLU A 149 13.93 0.32 -10.31
CA GLU A 149 13.90 -1.04 -9.76
C GLU A 149 12.48 -1.55 -9.59
N PHE A 150 11.57 -0.72 -9.07
CA PHE A 150 10.15 -1.05 -8.96
C PHE A 150 9.54 -1.38 -10.33
N ASP A 151 9.82 -0.55 -11.35
CA ASP A 151 9.31 -0.76 -12.70
C ASP A 151 9.83 -2.06 -13.32
N ARG A 152 11.11 -2.32 -13.18
CA ARG A 152 11.74 -3.55 -13.67
C ARG A 152 11.20 -4.81 -12.99
N MET A 153 10.91 -4.74 -11.69
CA MET A 153 10.49 -5.91 -10.90
C MET A 153 8.98 -6.15 -10.96
N ILE A 154 8.18 -5.10 -10.86
CA ILE A 154 6.72 -5.16 -10.69
C ILE A 154 6.00 -4.55 -11.89
N GLY A 155 6.49 -3.41 -12.39
CA GLY A 155 5.85 -2.56 -13.38
C GLY A 155 5.15 -1.36 -12.73
N LEU A 156 5.45 -0.13 -13.18
CA LEU A 156 4.80 1.09 -12.71
C LEU A 156 3.31 1.15 -13.07
N ASP A 157 2.87 0.39 -14.05
CA ASP A 157 1.45 0.22 -14.41
C ASP A 157 0.64 -0.52 -13.33
N ARG A 158 1.32 -1.24 -12.44
CA ARG A 158 0.73 -1.91 -11.27
C ARG A 158 0.78 -1.08 -9.98
N LEU A 159 1.43 0.08 -9.98
CA LEU A 159 1.43 1.00 -8.85
C LEU A 159 0.16 1.85 -8.87
N TYR A 160 -0.81 1.54 -8.04
CA TYR A 160 -2.13 2.17 -8.05
C TYR A 160 -2.30 3.25 -6.99
N ALA A 161 -1.58 3.17 -5.87
CA ALA A 161 -1.69 4.13 -4.77
C ALA A 161 -0.35 4.32 -4.07
N VAL A 162 -0.21 5.42 -3.36
CA VAL A 162 0.93 5.74 -2.49
C VAL A 162 0.41 6.08 -1.10
N HIS A 163 0.83 5.34 -0.08
CA HIS A 163 0.77 5.79 1.31
C HIS A 163 1.94 6.74 1.53
N PHE A 164 1.61 7.98 1.84
CA PHE A 164 2.56 9.08 1.85
C PHE A 164 2.88 9.49 3.27
N ASN A 165 3.88 8.84 3.84
CA ASN A 165 4.27 8.94 5.23
C ASN A 165 5.76 9.22 5.35
N ASP A 166 6.16 10.14 6.23
CA ASP A 166 7.56 10.28 6.62
C ASP A 166 7.91 9.22 7.67
N SER A 167 9.19 8.94 7.91
CA SER A 167 9.63 7.93 8.88
C SER A 167 10.37 8.56 10.06
N LEU A 168 10.09 8.06 11.28
CA LEU A 168 10.87 8.39 12.48
C LEU A 168 12.25 7.74 12.50
N ASN A 169 12.52 6.78 11.61
CA ASN A 169 13.70 5.94 11.64
C ASN A 169 14.64 6.20 10.48
N ASP A 170 15.88 5.76 10.62
CA ASP A 170 16.87 5.77 9.54
C ASP A 170 16.55 4.68 8.50
N CYS A 171 17.06 4.84 7.28
CA CYS A 171 16.90 3.90 6.19
C CYS A 171 17.36 2.49 6.61
N GLY A 172 16.58 1.48 6.25
CA GLY A 172 16.89 0.08 6.59
C GLY A 172 16.68 -0.30 8.06
N SER A 173 15.92 0.48 8.80
CA SER A 173 15.68 0.24 10.24
C SER A 173 14.74 -0.94 10.53
N HIS A 174 13.88 -1.33 9.59
CA HIS A 174 12.84 -2.36 9.72
C HIS A 174 11.88 -2.14 10.91
N LYS A 175 11.42 -0.90 11.13
CA LYS A 175 10.62 -0.54 12.32
C LYS A 175 9.19 -0.14 12.06
N ASP A 176 8.88 0.47 10.93
CA ASP A 176 7.55 0.97 10.62
C ASP A 176 7.02 1.91 11.70
N ARG A 177 7.42 3.17 11.63
CA ARG A 177 6.95 4.24 12.51
C ARG A 177 6.81 5.54 11.72
N HIS A 178 5.57 5.88 11.39
CA HIS A 178 5.25 7.08 10.64
C HIS A 178 5.59 8.35 11.43
N ALA A 179 6.17 9.31 10.76
CA ALA A 179 6.31 10.69 11.20
C ALA A 179 5.38 11.59 10.40
N LYS A 180 5.15 12.80 10.90
CA LYS A 180 4.47 13.84 10.13
C LYS A 180 5.33 14.27 8.94
N ILE A 181 4.66 14.70 7.87
CA ILE A 181 5.33 15.09 6.63
C ILE A 181 6.39 16.16 6.88
N GLY A 182 7.64 15.82 6.57
CA GLY A 182 8.80 16.69 6.73
C GLY A 182 9.38 16.78 8.14
N GLU A 183 8.81 16.06 9.13
CA GLU A 183 9.32 16.00 10.50
C GLU A 183 10.12 14.72 10.80
N GLY A 184 10.22 13.81 9.83
CA GLY A 184 10.94 12.55 9.94
C GLY A 184 12.32 12.56 9.28
N LYS A 185 12.81 11.36 9.00
CA LYS A 185 14.15 11.10 8.42
C LYS A 185 14.17 11.16 6.90
N ILE A 186 13.03 10.98 6.24
CA ILE A 186 12.88 11.21 4.80
C ILE A 186 12.96 12.72 4.55
N GLY A 187 12.22 13.52 5.33
CA GLY A 187 12.30 14.97 5.36
C GLY A 187 11.56 15.66 4.22
N ALA A 188 11.26 16.95 4.42
CA ALA A 188 10.37 17.72 3.55
C ALA A 188 10.84 17.82 2.09
N GLU A 189 12.15 17.96 1.85
CA GLU A 189 12.71 18.05 0.49
C GLU A 189 12.51 16.77 -0.32
N ALA A 190 12.76 15.61 0.28
CA ALA A 190 12.54 14.33 -0.39
C ALA A 190 11.04 14.06 -0.57
N MET A 191 10.21 14.35 0.44
CA MET A 191 8.76 14.22 0.33
C MET A 191 8.20 15.11 -0.79
N GLU A 192 8.68 16.35 -0.95
CA GLU A 192 8.29 17.23 -2.09
C GLU A 192 8.70 16.59 -3.44
N ARG A 193 9.92 16.05 -3.57
CA ARG A 193 10.36 15.36 -4.79
C ARG A 193 9.50 14.14 -5.12
N ILE A 194 9.15 13.35 -4.12
CA ILE A 194 8.32 12.14 -4.29
C ILE A 194 6.92 12.52 -4.81
N VAL A 195 6.22 13.44 -4.15
CA VAL A 195 4.83 13.76 -4.53
C VAL A 195 4.74 14.51 -5.87
N THR A 196 5.81 15.18 -6.29
CA THR A 196 5.90 15.88 -7.59
C THR A 196 6.55 15.05 -8.70
N HIS A 197 6.96 13.81 -8.40
CA HIS A 197 7.65 12.97 -9.35
C HIS A 197 6.74 12.56 -10.53
N PRO A 198 7.16 12.77 -11.80
CA PRO A 198 6.31 12.51 -12.97
C PRO A 198 5.80 11.05 -13.06
N LEU A 199 6.64 10.08 -12.67
CA LEU A 199 6.25 8.65 -12.67
C LEU A 199 5.20 8.31 -11.61
N LEU A 200 4.99 9.16 -10.61
CA LEU A 200 3.98 8.97 -9.55
C LEU A 200 2.73 9.82 -9.78
N ALA A 201 2.74 10.69 -10.78
CA ALA A 201 1.63 11.60 -11.07
C ALA A 201 0.32 10.84 -11.36
N GLY A 202 -0.80 11.42 -10.90
CA GLY A 202 -2.15 10.88 -11.13
C GLY A 202 -2.56 9.73 -10.20
N ARG A 203 -1.70 9.27 -9.31
CA ARG A 203 -2.04 8.29 -8.28
C ARG A 203 -2.64 8.97 -7.05
N PRO A 204 -3.56 8.31 -6.32
CA PRO A 204 -3.96 8.78 -5.00
C PRO A 204 -2.78 8.69 -4.02
N PHE A 205 -2.54 9.79 -3.29
CA PHE A 205 -1.62 9.86 -2.17
C PHE A 205 -2.44 9.91 -0.88
N ILE A 206 -2.21 8.98 0.02
CA ILE A 206 -2.94 8.82 1.27
C ILE A 206 -2.01 9.07 2.46
N LEU A 207 -2.44 9.89 3.39
CA LEU A 207 -1.72 10.20 4.62
C LEU A 207 -2.19 9.26 5.74
N GLU A 208 -1.23 8.65 6.43
CA GLU A 208 -1.45 7.86 7.66
C GLU A 208 -0.56 8.38 8.79
N THR A 209 -0.18 9.64 8.69
CA THR A 209 0.67 10.32 9.66
C THR A 209 -0.02 10.49 11.02
N PRO A 210 0.73 10.58 12.14
CA PRO A 210 0.16 10.69 13.48
C PRO A 210 -0.41 12.09 13.76
N ASN A 211 -1.52 12.42 13.09
CA ASN A 211 -2.18 13.71 13.14
C ASN A 211 -3.63 13.61 13.65
N ASP A 212 -4.15 14.75 14.10
CA ASP A 212 -5.57 15.04 14.18
C ASP A 212 -6.07 15.69 12.86
N ASP A 213 -7.37 15.95 12.76
CA ASP A 213 -7.98 16.57 11.57
C ASP A 213 -7.32 17.91 11.21
N ALA A 214 -6.94 18.72 12.19
CA ALA A 214 -6.27 20.00 11.95
C ALA A 214 -4.83 19.80 11.43
N GLY A 215 -4.14 18.76 11.89
CA GLY A 215 -2.84 18.35 11.40
C GLY A 215 -2.91 17.85 9.95
N TYR A 216 -3.85 16.95 9.63
CA TYR A 216 -4.08 16.50 8.25
C TYR A 216 -4.41 17.66 7.31
N ALA A 217 -5.24 18.61 7.74
CA ALA A 217 -5.55 19.80 6.92
C ALA A 217 -4.29 20.61 6.57
N LYS A 218 -3.34 20.73 7.50
CA LYS A 218 -2.06 21.43 7.26
C LYS A 218 -1.16 20.66 6.29
N GLU A 219 -1.04 19.35 6.46
CA GLU A 219 -0.24 18.51 5.57
C GLU A 219 -0.81 18.51 4.15
N ILE A 220 -2.13 18.36 3.99
CA ILE A 220 -2.80 18.44 2.68
C ILE A 220 -2.56 19.81 2.02
N ALA A 221 -2.64 20.90 2.78
CA ALA A 221 -2.36 22.23 2.25
C ALA A 221 -0.89 22.38 1.83
N LEU A 222 0.05 21.81 2.59
CA LEU A 222 1.47 21.79 2.25
C LEU A 222 1.72 21.01 0.95
N ILE A 223 1.17 19.80 0.83
CA ILE A 223 1.33 18.93 -0.33
C ILE A 223 0.74 19.60 -1.60
N ARG A 224 -0.45 20.17 -1.49
CA ARG A 224 -1.07 20.93 -2.61
C ARG A 224 -0.17 22.08 -3.09
N LYS A 225 0.44 22.82 -2.16
CA LYS A 225 1.39 23.88 -2.51
C LYS A 225 2.60 23.36 -3.29
N TRP A 226 3.06 22.14 -3.03
CA TRP A 226 4.15 21.52 -3.77
C TRP A 226 3.72 21.11 -5.18
N THR A 227 2.50 20.61 -5.34
CA THR A 227 1.98 20.09 -6.62
C THR A 227 1.38 21.16 -7.54
N GLU A 228 1.14 22.39 -7.04
CA GLU A 228 0.61 23.53 -7.83
C GLU A 228 1.71 24.39 -8.49
N LYS A 229 3.00 24.05 -8.31
CA LYS A 229 4.12 24.74 -8.94
C LYS A 229 4.33 24.27 -10.38
#